data_6a6b37628f0bf097f82f2ab5175ac2b4
#
_entry.id   6a6b37628f0bf097f82f2ab5175ac2b4
#
_cell.length_a   1.000
_cell.length_b   1.000
_cell.length_c   1.000
_cell.angle_alpha   90.00
_cell.angle_beta   90.00
_cell.angle_gamma   90.00
#
_symmetry.space_group_name_H-M   'P 1'
#
loop_
_entity.id
_entity.type
_entity.pdbx_description
1 polymer ?
#
loop_
_entity_poly.entity_id
_entity_poly.type
_entity_poly.pdbx_seq_one_letter_code
_entity_poly.pdbx_strand_id
1 'polypeptide(L)'
;MRIIVLIMLLSAGQAAQAQRTIDVTIADSTYHMKQYWFVLYKAGDGPALDSLTASTLQAEHLAHQDLQGKRGLIVMAGPYGQNEAGWRGMLLYDCDTKEEVEGWLLQDPFVKVGRLKYEIHPWWGAVGTKLP
;
A
#
# COMPACT_ATOMS: atom_id res chain seq x y z
N MET A 1 58.29 17.62 9.01
CA MET A 1 57.20 17.30 8.09
C MET A 1 56.05 16.70 8.91
N ARG A 2 55.01 17.49 9.19
CA ARG A 2 53.87 17.06 10.01
C ARG A 2 52.77 16.58 9.08
N ILE A 3 52.50 15.27 9.13
CA ILE A 3 51.39 14.66 8.37
C ILE A 3 50.11 14.90 9.17
N ILE A 4 49.23 15.76 8.65
CA ILE A 4 47.88 15.95 9.19
C ILE A 4 47.01 14.85 8.58
N VAL A 5 46.65 13.86 9.38
CA VAL A 5 45.68 12.83 9.01
C VAL A 5 44.29 13.45 9.19
N LEU A 6 43.62 13.79 8.08
CA LEU A 6 42.24 14.27 8.05
C LEU A 6 41.31 13.06 8.19
N ILE A 7 40.81 12.82 9.39
CA ILE A 7 39.79 11.80 9.65
C ILE A 7 38.47 12.38 9.14
N MET A 8 38.04 11.93 7.96
CA MET A 8 36.66 12.13 7.48
C MET A 8 35.71 11.27 8.33
N LEU A 9 34.96 11.90 9.24
CA LEU A 9 33.82 11.33 9.89
C LEU A 9 32.70 11.17 8.83
N LEU A 10 32.56 9.97 8.28
CA LEU A 10 31.31 9.58 7.60
C LEU A 10 30.20 9.52 8.66
N SER A 11 29.43 10.57 8.77
CA SER A 11 28.12 10.50 9.43
C SER A 11 27.21 9.65 8.55
N ALA A 12 27.15 8.35 8.84
CA ALA A 12 26.09 7.51 8.33
C ALA A 12 24.77 8.05 8.90
N GLY A 13 24.03 8.80 8.06
CA GLY A 13 22.67 9.19 8.37
C GLY A 13 21.84 7.91 8.53
N GLN A 14 21.59 7.53 9.78
CA GLN A 14 20.56 6.53 10.07
C GLN A 14 19.24 7.17 9.63
N ALA A 15 18.70 6.71 8.50
CA ALA A 15 17.30 6.98 8.18
C ALA A 15 16.49 6.40 9.35
N ALA A 16 15.91 7.28 10.16
CA ALA A 16 15.00 6.89 11.22
C ALA A 16 13.85 6.16 10.55
N GLN A 17 13.84 4.83 10.62
CA GLN A 17 12.67 4.06 10.23
C GLN A 17 11.55 4.49 11.16
N ALA A 18 10.51 5.08 10.59
CA ALA A 18 9.33 5.47 11.35
C ALA A 18 8.80 4.24 12.06
N GLN A 19 8.58 4.34 13.37
CA GLN A 19 8.06 3.24 14.18
C GLN A 19 6.69 2.83 13.65
N ARG A 20 6.57 1.61 13.12
CA ARG A 20 5.32 1.08 12.54
C ARG A 20 4.40 0.44 13.57
N THR A 21 4.79 0.35 14.82
CA THR A 21 4.01 -0.26 15.90
C THR A 21 4.01 0.64 17.12
N ILE A 22 2.86 0.78 17.77
CA ILE A 22 2.67 1.49 19.03
C ILE A 22 1.66 0.74 19.90
N ASP A 23 1.80 0.86 21.23
CA ASP A 23 0.80 0.38 22.17
C ASP A 23 -0.07 1.55 22.62
N VAL A 24 -1.38 1.35 22.54
CA VAL A 24 -2.38 2.33 23.00
C VAL A 24 -3.22 1.70 24.09
N THR A 25 -3.21 2.30 25.29
CA THR A 25 -4.05 1.85 26.40
C THR A 25 -5.30 2.71 26.50
N ILE A 26 -6.45 2.07 26.45
CA ILE A 26 -7.77 2.70 26.64
C ILE A 26 -8.46 1.98 27.78
N ALA A 27 -8.75 2.69 28.87
CA ALA A 27 -9.20 2.12 30.15
C ALA A 27 -8.24 1.00 30.60
N ASP A 28 -8.74 -0.22 30.82
CA ASP A 28 -7.95 -1.36 31.29
C ASP A 28 -7.42 -2.26 30.17
N SER A 29 -7.53 -1.85 28.90
CA SER A 29 -7.15 -2.64 27.73
C SER A 29 -6.01 -1.99 26.96
N THR A 30 -4.98 -2.78 26.64
CA THR A 30 -3.87 -2.36 25.76
C THR A 30 -4.05 -2.95 24.37
N TYR A 31 -4.02 -2.08 23.37
CA TYR A 31 -4.12 -2.41 21.96
C TYR A 31 -2.75 -2.27 21.30
N HIS A 32 -2.27 -3.34 20.68
CA HIS A 32 -1.06 -3.30 19.85
C HIS A 32 -1.44 -2.81 18.47
N MET A 33 -1.13 -1.55 18.18
CA MET A 33 -1.45 -0.90 16.92
C MET A 33 -0.29 -1.00 15.94
N LYS A 34 -0.59 -1.24 14.67
CA LYS A 34 0.38 -1.26 13.59
C LYS A 34 -0.06 -0.33 12.47
N GLN A 35 0.89 0.38 11.88
CA GLN A 35 0.64 1.17 10.69
C GLN A 35 0.64 0.28 9.45
N TYR A 36 -0.38 0.45 8.65
CA TYR A 36 -0.56 -0.12 7.31
C TYR A 36 -0.69 1.00 6.30
N TRP A 37 -0.64 0.66 5.03
CA TRP A 37 -0.94 1.59 3.94
C TRP A 37 -2.30 1.24 3.34
N PHE A 38 -3.24 2.14 3.54
CA PHE A 38 -4.58 2.03 2.96
C PHE A 38 -4.55 2.61 1.55
N VAL A 39 -4.94 1.80 0.57
CA VAL A 39 -5.08 2.20 -0.84
C VAL A 39 -6.55 2.29 -1.17
N LEU A 40 -6.96 3.41 -1.71
CA LEU A 40 -8.27 3.61 -2.30
C LEU A 40 -8.14 3.64 -3.82
N TYR A 41 -8.69 2.65 -4.50
CA TYR A 41 -8.86 2.69 -5.93
C TYR A 41 -10.10 3.49 -6.33
N LYS A 42 -9.94 4.35 -7.31
CA LYS A 42 -11.01 5.19 -7.87
C LYS A 42 -11.09 4.97 -9.38
N ALA A 43 -12.25 5.28 -9.97
CA ALA A 43 -12.39 5.28 -11.41
C ALA A 43 -11.35 6.21 -12.04
N GLY A 44 -10.62 5.70 -13.01
CA GLY A 44 -9.67 6.46 -13.80
C GLY A 44 -10.34 7.16 -15.00
N ASP A 45 -9.55 7.97 -15.68
CA ASP A 45 -9.99 8.76 -16.84
C ASP A 45 -9.48 8.16 -18.18
N GLY A 46 -8.95 6.92 -18.13
CA GLY A 46 -8.46 6.21 -19.30
C GLY A 46 -9.56 5.87 -20.30
N PRO A 47 -9.21 5.53 -21.55
CA PRO A 47 -10.17 5.24 -22.61
C PRO A 47 -11.03 4.03 -22.27
N ALA A 48 -12.24 3.98 -22.85
CA ALA A 48 -13.09 2.80 -22.79
C ALA A 48 -12.37 1.60 -23.44
N LEU A 49 -12.54 0.43 -22.84
CA LEU A 49 -12.00 -0.84 -23.35
C LEU A 49 -13.12 -1.66 -23.95
N ASP A 50 -12.80 -2.41 -25.02
CA ASP A 50 -13.70 -3.46 -25.50
C ASP A 50 -13.81 -4.59 -24.45
N SER A 51 -14.86 -5.41 -24.56
CA SER A 51 -15.19 -6.44 -23.56
C SER A 51 -14.07 -7.48 -23.39
N LEU A 52 -13.39 -7.88 -24.46
CA LEU A 52 -12.34 -8.86 -24.41
C LEU A 52 -11.09 -8.31 -23.69
N THR A 53 -10.67 -7.11 -24.07
CA THR A 53 -9.57 -6.40 -23.42
C THR A 53 -9.85 -6.15 -21.95
N ALA A 54 -11.05 -5.68 -21.61
CA ALA A 54 -11.48 -5.44 -20.23
C ALA A 54 -11.44 -6.73 -19.39
N SER A 55 -11.92 -7.84 -19.93
CA SER A 55 -11.91 -9.14 -19.24
C SER A 55 -10.50 -9.68 -19.03
N THR A 56 -9.61 -9.53 -20.02
CA THR A 56 -8.21 -9.94 -19.91
C THR A 56 -7.49 -9.13 -18.83
N LEU A 57 -7.60 -7.81 -18.87
CA LEU A 57 -6.99 -6.93 -17.88
C LEU A 57 -7.55 -7.15 -16.48
N GLN A 58 -8.85 -7.49 -16.35
CA GLN A 58 -9.45 -7.86 -15.06
C GLN A 58 -8.78 -9.09 -14.48
N ALA A 59 -8.54 -10.12 -15.29
CA ALA A 59 -7.88 -11.34 -14.84
C ALA A 59 -6.43 -11.07 -14.42
N GLU A 60 -5.70 -10.26 -15.19
CA GLU A 60 -4.32 -9.85 -14.87
C GLU A 60 -4.25 -8.98 -13.61
N HIS A 61 -5.18 -8.06 -13.43
CA HIS A 61 -5.32 -7.23 -12.22
C HIS A 61 -5.52 -8.09 -10.97
N LEU A 62 -6.44 -9.06 -11.02
CA LEU A 62 -6.66 -9.96 -9.91
C LEU A 62 -5.46 -10.87 -9.63
N ALA A 63 -4.80 -11.37 -10.67
CA ALA A 63 -3.57 -12.16 -10.52
C ALA A 63 -2.44 -11.35 -9.88
N HIS A 64 -2.31 -10.08 -10.25
CA HIS A 64 -1.34 -9.16 -9.66
C HIS A 64 -1.59 -8.96 -8.16
N GLN A 65 -2.85 -8.78 -7.74
CA GLN A 65 -3.22 -8.66 -6.32
C GLN A 65 -3.02 -9.99 -5.57
N ASP A 66 -3.42 -11.12 -6.15
CA ASP A 66 -3.26 -12.45 -5.55
C ASP A 66 -1.79 -12.78 -5.26
N LEU A 67 -0.89 -12.45 -6.19
CA LEU A 67 0.55 -12.61 -5.99
C LEU A 67 1.06 -11.84 -4.77
N GLN A 68 0.61 -10.61 -4.59
CA GLN A 68 0.99 -9.76 -3.46
C GLN A 68 0.36 -10.26 -2.15
N GLY A 69 -0.88 -10.74 -2.19
CA GLY A 69 -1.55 -11.38 -1.07
C GLY A 69 -0.80 -12.63 -0.59
N LYS A 70 -0.37 -13.49 -1.51
CA LYS A 70 0.44 -14.69 -1.22
C LYS A 70 1.81 -14.36 -0.60
N ARG A 71 2.36 -13.20 -0.89
CA ARG A 71 3.58 -12.68 -0.28
C ARG A 71 3.36 -12.00 1.07
N GLY A 72 2.11 -11.89 1.54
CA GLY A 72 1.76 -11.21 2.78
C GLY A 72 1.83 -9.68 2.69
N LEU A 73 1.97 -9.11 1.50
CA LEU A 73 1.98 -7.66 1.30
C LEU A 73 0.58 -7.05 1.38
N ILE A 74 -0.39 -7.66 0.70
CA ILE A 74 -1.80 -7.28 0.83
C ILE A 74 -2.43 -8.17 1.91
N VAL A 75 -2.90 -7.54 2.98
CA VAL A 75 -3.51 -8.23 4.12
C VAL A 75 -5.04 -8.15 4.13
N MET A 76 -5.59 -7.22 3.37
CA MET A 76 -7.02 -7.09 3.14
C MET A 76 -7.27 -6.43 1.78
N ALA A 77 -8.28 -6.89 1.06
CA ALA A 77 -8.70 -6.33 -0.21
C ALA A 77 -10.19 -6.53 -0.41
N GLY A 78 -10.83 -5.63 -1.14
CA GLY A 78 -12.23 -5.79 -1.52
C GLY A 78 -12.72 -4.68 -2.44
N PRO A 79 -13.73 -4.98 -3.28
CA PRO A 79 -14.40 -3.99 -4.10
C PRO A 79 -15.37 -3.15 -3.28
N TYR A 80 -15.58 -1.90 -3.68
CA TYR A 80 -16.73 -1.11 -3.22
C TYR A 80 -17.97 -1.48 -4.03
N GLY A 81 -19.13 -1.41 -3.39
CA GLY A 81 -20.41 -1.38 -4.10
C GLY A 81 -20.54 -0.13 -4.95
N GLN A 82 -21.57 -0.09 -5.80
CA GLN A 82 -21.85 1.07 -6.64
C GLN A 82 -22.00 2.34 -5.78
N ASN A 83 -21.31 3.41 -6.16
CA ASN A 83 -21.32 4.68 -5.43
C ASN A 83 -21.02 5.85 -6.36
N GLU A 84 -21.51 7.05 -5.98
CA GLU A 84 -21.35 8.28 -6.74
C GLU A 84 -19.92 8.86 -6.68
N ALA A 85 -19.14 8.49 -5.65
CA ALA A 85 -17.76 8.97 -5.48
C ALA A 85 -16.77 8.33 -6.45
N GLY A 86 -17.22 7.32 -7.23
CA GLY A 86 -16.36 6.60 -8.17
C GLY A 86 -15.32 5.70 -7.50
N TRP A 87 -15.52 5.33 -6.23
CA TRP A 87 -14.68 4.38 -5.54
C TRP A 87 -14.85 2.98 -6.11
N ARG A 88 -13.77 2.26 -6.32
CA ARG A 88 -13.76 0.95 -6.97
C ARG A 88 -13.32 -0.17 -6.05
N GLY A 89 -12.29 0.02 -5.26
CA GLY A 89 -11.77 -0.98 -4.36
C GLY A 89 -10.86 -0.40 -3.30
N MET A 90 -10.59 -1.22 -2.28
CA MET A 90 -9.60 -0.90 -1.26
C MET A 90 -8.60 -2.03 -1.12
N LEU A 91 -7.37 -1.67 -0.80
CA LEU A 91 -6.30 -2.59 -0.42
C LEU A 91 -5.68 -2.11 0.89
N LEU A 92 -5.28 -3.04 1.73
CA LEU A 92 -4.49 -2.75 2.92
C LEU A 92 -3.15 -3.45 2.80
N TYR A 93 -2.08 -2.66 2.70
CA TYR A 93 -0.71 -3.15 2.58
C TYR A 93 0.03 -3.16 3.91
N ASP A 94 0.74 -4.25 4.15
CA ASP A 94 1.68 -4.40 5.26
C ASP A 94 3.11 -4.38 4.72
N CYS A 95 3.67 -3.19 4.52
CA CYS A 95 5.05 -2.97 4.10
C CYS A 95 5.61 -1.69 4.73
N ASP A 96 6.91 -1.46 4.57
CA ASP A 96 7.59 -0.43 5.35
C ASP A 96 7.35 0.98 4.82
N THR A 97 7.25 1.15 3.51
CA THR A 97 7.19 2.47 2.89
C THR A 97 6.03 2.65 1.93
N LYS A 98 5.59 3.90 1.78
CA LYS A 98 4.59 4.29 0.77
C LYS A 98 5.09 4.04 -0.64
N GLU A 99 6.39 4.24 -0.86
CA GLU A 99 7.06 4.08 -2.15
C GLU A 99 7.02 2.62 -2.63
N GLU A 100 7.12 1.65 -1.72
CA GLU A 100 6.92 0.23 -2.05
C GLU A 100 5.51 -0.02 -2.56
N VAL A 101 4.49 0.50 -1.87
CA VAL A 101 3.09 0.40 -2.29
C VAL A 101 2.91 1.00 -3.68
N GLU A 102 3.41 2.21 -3.90
CA GLU A 102 3.31 2.90 -5.18
C GLU A 102 3.98 2.10 -6.31
N GLY A 103 5.14 1.51 -6.03
CA GLY A 103 5.83 0.63 -6.98
C GLY A 103 4.99 -0.57 -7.41
N TRP A 104 4.22 -1.16 -6.51
CA TRP A 104 3.30 -2.26 -6.82
C TRP A 104 2.07 -1.77 -7.60
N LEU A 105 1.49 -0.63 -7.21
CA LEU A 105 0.31 -0.08 -7.88
C LEU A 105 0.61 0.34 -9.32
N LEU A 106 1.79 0.87 -9.60
CA LEU A 106 2.23 1.23 -10.96
C LEU A 106 2.42 0.01 -11.89
N GLN A 107 2.51 -1.19 -11.34
CA GLN A 107 2.56 -2.44 -12.11
C GLN A 107 1.17 -3.02 -12.40
N ASP A 108 0.13 -2.52 -11.75
CA ASP A 108 -1.23 -2.97 -11.93
C ASP A 108 -1.73 -2.66 -13.36
N PRO A 109 -2.22 -3.66 -14.13
CA PRO A 109 -2.67 -3.45 -15.51
C PRO A 109 -3.75 -2.38 -15.65
N PHE A 110 -4.69 -2.29 -14.71
CA PHE A 110 -5.73 -1.27 -14.75
C PHE A 110 -5.23 0.14 -14.43
N VAL A 111 -4.21 0.25 -13.61
CA VAL A 111 -3.53 1.53 -13.36
C VAL A 111 -2.76 1.96 -14.61
N LYS A 112 -2.03 1.03 -15.25
CA LYS A 112 -1.26 1.31 -16.47
C LYS A 112 -2.09 1.86 -17.61
N VAL A 113 -3.32 1.36 -17.79
CA VAL A 113 -4.22 1.81 -18.88
C VAL A 113 -5.15 2.94 -18.45
N GLY A 114 -4.99 3.46 -17.23
CA GLY A 114 -5.80 4.57 -16.73
C GLY A 114 -7.24 4.22 -16.35
N ARG A 115 -7.58 2.94 -16.21
CA ARG A 115 -8.90 2.49 -15.73
C ARG A 115 -9.08 2.72 -14.23
N LEU A 116 -7.99 2.64 -13.49
CA LEU A 116 -7.93 2.94 -12.06
C LEU A 116 -6.90 4.03 -11.80
N LYS A 117 -7.24 4.93 -10.91
CA LYS A 117 -6.34 5.81 -10.18
C LYS A 117 -6.42 5.48 -8.70
N TYR A 118 -5.44 5.90 -7.93
CA TYR A 118 -5.33 5.50 -6.53
C TYR A 118 -4.93 6.66 -5.62
N GLU A 119 -5.26 6.47 -4.35
CA GLU A 119 -4.75 7.26 -3.23
C GLU A 119 -4.11 6.30 -2.22
N ILE A 120 -3.04 6.73 -1.56
CA ILE A 120 -2.33 5.95 -0.55
C ILE A 120 -2.30 6.75 0.74
N HIS A 121 -2.85 6.18 1.82
CA HIS A 121 -2.94 6.81 3.13
C HIS A 121 -2.34 5.92 4.22
N PRO A 122 -1.60 6.46 5.19
CA PRO A 122 -1.24 5.70 6.38
C PRO A 122 -2.50 5.44 7.22
N TRP A 123 -2.65 4.21 7.69
CA TRP A 123 -3.77 3.80 8.52
C TRP A 123 -3.29 2.92 9.68
N TRP A 124 -3.78 3.19 10.88
CA TRP A 124 -3.43 2.43 12.07
C TRP A 124 -4.56 1.47 12.42
N GLY A 125 -4.24 0.20 12.56
CA GLY A 125 -5.17 -0.85 12.96
C GLY A 125 -4.63 -1.69 14.12
N ALA A 126 -5.52 -2.24 14.93
CA ALA A 126 -5.15 -3.18 15.97
C ALA A 126 -4.70 -4.50 15.34
N VAL A 127 -3.53 -4.99 15.73
CA VAL A 127 -2.99 -6.27 15.26
C VAL A 127 -3.94 -7.41 15.66
N GLY A 128 -4.23 -8.30 14.72
CA GLY A 128 -5.12 -9.45 14.97
C GLY A 128 -6.61 -9.16 14.76
N THR A 129 -7.01 -7.93 14.38
CA THR A 129 -8.37 -7.65 13.96
C THR A 129 -8.76 -8.48 12.75
N LYS A 130 -9.92 -9.12 12.79
CA LYS A 130 -10.46 -9.96 11.72
C LYS A 130 -11.89 -9.53 11.43
N LEU A 131 -12.28 -9.69 10.18
CA LEU A 131 -13.70 -9.66 9.82
C LEU A 131 -14.39 -10.90 10.39
N PRO A 132 -15.64 -10.79 10.83
CA PRO A 132 -16.40 -11.92 11.36
C PRO A 132 -16.71 -12.97 10.28
#